data_258e30f0221eb658d7727a46959137bb
#
_entry.id   258e30f0221eb658d7727a46959137bb
#
_cell.length_a   1.000
_cell.length_b   1.000
_cell.length_c   1.000
_cell.angle_alpha   90.00
_cell.angle_beta   90.00
_cell.angle_gamma   90.00
#
_symmetry.space_group_name_H-M   'P 1'
#
loop_
_entity.id
_entity.type
_entity.pdbx_description
1 polymer ?
#
loop_
_entity_poly.entity_id
_entity_poly.type
_entity_poly.pdbx_seq_one_letter_code
_entity_poly.pdbx_strand_id
1 'polypeptide(L)'
;MANYCYTNLYVYGPQEELANLFKKLKRWTRKDERKPKTAFGCGWLSFIADGAGIQAFELRAGVEKIQFDGKGQLFIKYISADGPQPAFWEALVRKFAPRSWSCYLAEESCTGLYITNDKLKRKITADYAIPGRCADGSYTSSLVRRSTFYSEGAMRELLVSKYGTGKAMTELLELAKKDNLPVYKVKRVD
;
A
#
# COMPACT_ATOMS: atom_id res chain seq x y z
N MET A 1 -10.60 6.24 -17.23
CA MET A 1 -10.31 6.86 -15.93
C MET A 1 -9.27 5.97 -15.25
N ALA A 2 -8.14 6.50 -14.81
CA ALA A 2 -7.12 5.67 -14.16
C ALA A 2 -7.61 5.25 -12.76
N ASN A 3 -7.48 3.98 -12.43
CA ASN A 3 -7.73 3.50 -11.07
C ASN A 3 -6.53 3.86 -10.20
N TYR A 4 -6.76 4.56 -9.11
CA TYR A 4 -5.71 4.89 -8.17
C TYR A 4 -5.48 3.73 -7.19
N CYS A 5 -4.23 3.30 -7.13
CA CYS A 5 -3.75 2.30 -6.19
C CYS A 5 -2.94 2.98 -5.08
N TYR A 6 -3.40 2.87 -3.85
CA TYR A 6 -2.70 3.36 -2.66
C TYR A 6 -1.84 2.24 -2.09
N THR A 7 -0.55 2.48 -1.97
CA THR A 7 0.38 1.44 -1.52
C THR A 7 1.17 1.89 -0.29
N ASN A 8 1.18 1.04 0.73
CA ASN A 8 2.08 1.10 1.87
C ASN A 8 3.20 0.08 1.67
N LEU A 9 4.40 0.55 1.41
CA LEU A 9 5.59 -0.25 1.24
C LEU A 9 6.45 -0.19 2.51
N TYR A 10 6.89 -1.33 2.97
CA TYR A 10 7.79 -1.49 4.10
C TYR A 10 9.08 -2.16 3.62
N VAL A 11 10.22 -1.59 3.98
CA VAL A 11 11.54 -2.16 3.72
C VAL A 11 12.22 -2.42 5.05
N TYR A 12 12.73 -3.63 5.24
CA TYR A 12 13.40 -4.09 6.45
C TYR A 12 14.81 -4.53 6.15
N GLY A 13 15.76 -4.13 6.98
CA GLY A 13 17.16 -4.51 6.77
C GLY A 13 18.13 -3.74 7.66
N PRO A 14 19.43 -3.81 7.34
CA PRO A 14 20.46 -3.11 8.12
C PRO A 14 20.22 -1.61 8.17
N GLN A 15 20.32 -1.05 9.37
CA GLN A 15 20.08 0.37 9.65
C GLN A 15 20.85 1.30 8.70
N GLU A 16 22.10 1.01 8.45
CA GLU A 16 22.99 1.83 7.60
C GLU A 16 22.51 1.89 6.15
N GLU A 17 22.13 0.73 5.57
CA GLU A 17 21.61 0.66 4.21
C GLU A 17 20.30 1.44 4.07
N LEU A 18 19.39 1.25 5.04
CA LEU A 18 18.11 1.94 5.03
C LEU A 18 18.23 3.44 5.28
N ALA A 19 19.17 3.87 6.14
CA ALA A 19 19.48 5.29 6.34
C ALA A 19 20.02 5.93 5.05
N ASN A 20 20.90 5.23 4.33
CA ASN A 20 21.42 5.69 3.04
C ASN A 20 20.30 5.78 2.00
N LEU A 21 19.48 4.74 1.84
CA LEU A 21 18.34 4.75 0.93
C LEU A 21 17.36 5.87 1.28
N PHE A 22 17.04 6.07 2.56
CA PHE A 22 16.18 7.16 3.03
C PHE A 22 16.72 8.55 2.63
N LYS A 23 18.02 8.81 2.84
CA LYS A 23 18.67 10.07 2.45
C LYS A 23 18.57 10.30 0.95
N LYS A 24 18.80 9.26 0.14
CA LYS A 24 18.69 9.33 -1.32
C LYS A 24 17.25 9.63 -1.75
N LEU A 25 16.27 8.90 -1.22
CA LEU A 25 14.85 9.13 -1.51
C LEU A 25 14.43 10.55 -1.15
N LYS A 26 14.80 11.05 0.03
CA LYS A 26 14.54 12.44 0.42
C LYS A 26 15.14 13.45 -0.53
N ARG A 27 16.35 13.20 -1.05
CA ARG A 27 16.98 14.07 -2.03
C ARG A 27 16.23 14.05 -3.37
N TRP A 28 15.85 12.87 -3.86
CA TRP A 28 15.17 12.75 -5.15
C TRP A 28 13.72 13.25 -5.13
N THR A 29 13.06 13.20 -3.98
CA THR A 29 11.69 13.73 -3.81
C THR A 29 11.63 15.18 -3.33
N ARG A 30 12.79 15.83 -3.13
CA ARG A 30 12.84 17.23 -2.69
C ARG A 30 12.17 18.13 -3.72
N LYS A 31 11.39 19.10 -3.22
CA LYS A 31 10.81 20.15 -4.05
C LYS A 31 11.92 20.91 -4.77
N ASP A 32 11.83 20.99 -6.10
CA ASP A 32 12.77 21.70 -6.96
C ASP A 32 11.94 22.38 -8.06
N GLU A 33 12.10 23.69 -8.20
CA GLU A 33 11.36 24.49 -9.19
C GLU A 33 11.69 24.10 -10.64
N ARG A 34 12.84 23.47 -10.87
CA ARG A 34 13.26 22.96 -12.19
C ARG A 34 12.54 21.67 -12.59
N LYS A 35 11.90 20.99 -11.64
CA LYS A 35 11.13 19.78 -11.94
C LYS A 35 9.79 20.15 -12.54
N PRO A 36 9.33 19.45 -13.57
CA PRO A 36 8.01 19.69 -14.15
C PRO A 36 6.92 19.52 -13.10
N LYS A 37 5.92 20.38 -13.15
CA LYS A 37 4.70 20.22 -12.34
C LYS A 37 3.94 19.02 -12.87
N THR A 38 3.74 18.02 -12.00
CA THR A 38 3.01 16.80 -12.32
C THR A 38 1.83 16.61 -11.35
N ALA A 39 0.90 15.74 -11.69
CA ALA A 39 -0.22 15.38 -10.81
C ALA A 39 0.23 14.83 -9.45
N PHE A 40 1.43 14.24 -9.37
CA PHE A 40 2.02 13.70 -8.15
C PHE A 40 3.11 14.61 -7.54
N GLY A 41 3.27 15.82 -8.06
CA GLY A 41 4.23 16.79 -7.54
C GLY A 41 5.68 16.30 -7.61
N CYS A 42 6.49 16.70 -6.62
CA CYS A 42 7.91 16.36 -6.56
C CYS A 42 8.18 14.89 -6.17
N GLY A 43 7.16 14.18 -5.70
CA GLY A 43 7.23 12.75 -5.34
C GLY A 43 7.12 11.78 -6.51
N TRP A 44 7.09 12.27 -7.75
CA TRP A 44 6.94 11.43 -8.95
C TRP A 44 8.03 10.37 -9.06
N LEU A 45 7.64 9.10 -9.28
CA LEU A 45 8.60 7.99 -9.29
C LEU A 45 9.65 8.09 -10.41
N SER A 46 9.34 8.74 -11.53
CA SER A 46 10.32 8.96 -12.59
C SER A 46 11.53 9.78 -12.11
N PHE A 47 11.31 10.77 -11.22
CA PHE A 47 12.43 11.52 -10.63
C PHE A 47 13.30 10.66 -9.72
N ILE A 48 12.69 9.68 -9.04
CA ILE A 48 13.44 8.73 -8.23
C ILE A 48 14.20 7.76 -9.14
N ALA A 49 13.57 7.30 -10.22
CA ALA A 49 14.19 6.42 -11.20
C ALA A 49 15.41 7.06 -11.86
N ASP A 50 15.25 8.30 -12.34
CA ASP A 50 16.35 9.09 -12.93
C ASP A 50 17.48 9.30 -11.94
N GLY A 51 17.17 9.76 -10.73
CA GLY A 51 18.15 9.97 -9.68
C GLY A 51 18.85 8.68 -9.21
N ALA A 52 18.18 7.54 -9.35
CA ALA A 52 18.71 6.22 -9.02
C ALA A 52 19.46 5.56 -10.20
N GLY A 53 19.33 6.08 -11.42
CA GLY A 53 19.83 5.44 -12.63
C GLY A 53 19.18 4.06 -12.83
N ILE A 54 17.87 3.99 -12.67
CA ILE A 54 17.05 2.80 -12.91
C ILE A 54 16.21 3.07 -14.14
N GLN A 55 16.38 2.25 -15.16
CA GLN A 55 15.49 2.29 -16.33
C GLN A 55 14.11 1.80 -15.90
N ALA A 56 13.11 2.67 -15.96
CA ALA A 56 11.76 2.33 -15.56
C ALA A 56 10.79 2.84 -16.63
N PHE A 57 9.88 1.94 -17.04
CA PHE A 57 8.87 2.23 -18.01
C PHE A 57 7.61 2.73 -17.29
N GLU A 58 7.03 3.83 -17.78
CA GLU A 58 5.70 4.35 -17.42
C GLU A 58 5.36 4.35 -15.92
N LEU A 59 6.23 4.90 -15.10
CA LEU A 59 5.98 5.03 -13.66
C LEU A 59 4.94 6.13 -13.37
N ARG A 60 3.67 5.80 -13.56
CA ARG A 60 2.53 6.69 -13.23
C ARG A 60 2.24 6.63 -11.73
N ALA A 61 3.21 7.02 -10.92
CA ALA A 61 3.12 6.93 -9.47
C ALA A 61 3.87 8.07 -8.78
N GLY A 62 3.41 8.44 -7.60
CA GLY A 62 4.04 9.48 -6.78
C GLY A 62 4.10 9.11 -5.30
N VAL A 63 5.22 9.45 -4.66
CA VAL A 63 5.44 9.23 -3.23
C VAL A 63 4.77 10.33 -2.43
N GLU A 64 3.92 9.95 -1.49
CA GLU A 64 3.28 10.86 -0.53
C GLU A 64 4.10 11.00 0.75
N LYS A 65 4.69 9.91 1.23
CA LYS A 65 5.35 9.88 2.54
C LYS A 65 6.52 8.93 2.57
N ILE A 66 7.61 9.35 3.19
CA ILE A 66 8.78 8.51 3.47
C ILE A 66 9.15 8.71 4.93
N GLN A 67 9.26 7.62 5.68
CA GLN A 67 9.65 7.60 7.09
C GLN A 67 10.68 6.51 7.34
N PHE A 68 11.69 6.82 8.14
CA PHE A 68 12.68 5.86 8.63
C PHE A 68 12.64 5.88 10.16
N ASP A 69 12.55 4.71 10.77
CA ASP A 69 12.44 4.55 12.23
C ASP A 69 13.78 4.70 12.98
N GLY A 70 14.88 4.84 12.23
CA GLY A 70 16.23 4.92 12.79
C GLY A 70 16.79 3.59 13.28
N LYS A 71 16.09 2.47 13.09
CA LYS A 71 16.47 1.15 13.60
C LYS A 71 16.66 0.13 12.48
N GLY A 72 15.66 -0.09 11.66
CA GLY A 72 15.73 -1.12 10.64
C GLY A 72 14.47 -1.23 9.78
N GLN A 73 13.62 -0.22 9.81
CA GLN A 73 12.42 -0.15 8.98
C GLN A 73 12.33 1.18 8.24
N LEU A 74 12.15 1.11 6.93
CA LEU A 74 11.80 2.23 6.08
C LEU A 74 10.36 2.04 5.58
N PHE A 75 9.53 3.04 5.79
CA PHE A 75 8.14 3.09 5.34
C PHE A 75 8.00 4.09 4.20
N ILE A 76 7.32 3.69 3.13
CA ILE A 76 7.05 4.52 1.97
C ILE A 76 5.57 4.37 1.62
N LYS A 77 4.85 5.49 1.59
CA LYS A 77 3.50 5.56 1.09
C LYS A 77 3.50 6.23 -0.27
N TYR A 78 2.85 5.61 -1.25
CA TYR A 78 2.74 6.16 -2.60
C TYR A 78 1.38 5.84 -3.23
N ILE A 79 1.05 6.62 -4.26
CA ILE A 79 -0.13 6.43 -5.11
C ILE A 79 0.35 6.13 -6.51
N SER A 80 -0.25 5.17 -7.17
CA SER A 80 0.02 4.80 -8.55
C SER A 80 -1.26 4.70 -9.36
N ALA A 81 -1.16 4.85 -10.67
CA ALA A 81 -2.21 4.45 -11.59
C ALA A 81 -1.98 2.98 -11.98
N ASP A 82 -3.08 2.23 -12.08
CA ASP A 82 -3.10 0.87 -12.64
C ASP A 82 -2.27 -0.17 -11.84
N GLY A 83 -2.30 -0.06 -10.51
CA GLY A 83 -1.71 -1.04 -9.58
C GLY A 83 -0.41 -0.59 -8.92
N PRO A 84 0.08 -1.38 -7.94
CA PRO A 84 1.36 -1.11 -7.28
C PRO A 84 2.51 -1.31 -8.26
N GLN A 85 3.66 -0.71 -7.97
CA GLN A 85 4.86 -0.74 -8.80
C GLN A 85 5.98 -1.60 -8.14
N PRO A 86 5.77 -2.91 -7.89
CA PRO A 86 6.69 -3.71 -7.10
C PRO A 86 8.06 -3.85 -7.76
N ALA A 87 8.12 -4.09 -9.06
CA ALA A 87 9.39 -4.29 -9.79
C ALA A 87 10.33 -3.08 -9.67
N PHE A 88 9.79 -1.87 -9.72
CA PHE A 88 10.59 -0.66 -9.52
C PHE A 88 11.18 -0.61 -8.11
N TRP A 89 10.35 -0.84 -7.08
CA TRP A 89 10.79 -0.78 -5.70
C TRP A 89 11.78 -1.90 -5.35
N GLU A 90 11.59 -3.10 -5.88
CA GLU A 90 12.53 -4.22 -5.73
C GLU A 90 13.88 -3.89 -6.37
N ALA A 91 13.90 -3.33 -7.58
CA ALA A 91 15.13 -2.89 -8.23
C ALA A 91 15.85 -1.82 -7.42
N LEU A 92 15.10 -0.85 -6.86
CA LEU A 92 15.64 0.21 -6.02
C LEU A 92 16.24 -0.33 -4.74
N VAL A 93 15.50 -1.21 -4.03
CA VAL A 93 15.97 -1.84 -2.78
C VAL A 93 17.21 -2.70 -3.07
N ARG A 94 17.18 -3.54 -4.09
CA ARG A 94 18.35 -4.37 -4.49
C ARG A 94 19.59 -3.55 -4.78
N LYS A 95 19.43 -2.36 -5.41
CA LYS A 95 20.56 -1.48 -5.76
C LYS A 95 21.16 -0.75 -4.55
N PHE A 96 20.36 -0.30 -3.60
CA PHE A 96 20.80 0.60 -2.53
C PHE A 96 20.74 0.02 -1.12
N ALA A 97 20.05 -1.10 -0.96
CA ALA A 97 19.91 -1.81 0.29
C ALA A 97 19.87 -3.34 0.03
N PRO A 98 20.94 -3.95 -0.52
CA PRO A 98 20.91 -5.32 -1.06
C PRO A 98 20.67 -6.41 -0.01
N ARG A 99 20.93 -6.14 1.28
CA ARG A 99 20.65 -7.06 2.40
C ARG A 99 19.26 -6.83 3.03
N SER A 100 18.45 -6.01 2.38
CA SER A 100 17.11 -5.68 2.84
C SER A 100 16.04 -6.43 2.04
N TRP A 101 14.88 -6.59 2.63
CA TRP A 101 13.70 -7.16 1.96
C TRP A 101 12.51 -6.21 2.11
N SER A 102 11.54 -6.32 1.22
CA SER A 102 10.37 -5.46 1.23
C SER A 102 9.07 -6.23 1.17
N CYS A 103 8.05 -5.67 1.78
CA CYS A 103 6.67 -6.10 1.58
C CYS A 103 5.76 -4.88 1.44
N TYR A 104 4.64 -5.07 0.76
CA TYR A 104 3.66 -4.00 0.56
C TYR A 104 2.24 -4.48 0.82
N LEU A 105 1.38 -3.50 1.15
CA LEU A 105 -0.06 -3.62 1.14
C LEU A 105 -0.61 -2.55 0.22
N ALA A 106 -1.29 -2.97 -0.83
CA ALA A 106 -1.85 -2.10 -1.85
C ALA A 106 -3.38 -2.22 -1.88
N GLU A 107 -4.05 -1.10 -2.09
CA GLU A 107 -5.50 -1.01 -2.17
C GLU A 107 -5.97 -0.19 -3.38
N GLU A 108 -6.88 -0.75 -4.14
CA GLU A 108 -7.71 -0.05 -5.12
C GLU A 108 -9.16 -0.13 -4.66
N SER A 109 -9.55 0.80 -3.80
CA SER A 109 -10.84 0.75 -3.10
C SER A 109 -12.04 0.74 -4.05
N CYS A 110 -11.93 1.41 -5.21
CA CYS A 110 -12.99 1.47 -6.21
C CYS A 110 -13.27 0.11 -6.89
N THR A 111 -12.25 -0.74 -7.01
CA THR A 111 -12.36 -2.06 -7.61
C THR A 111 -12.51 -3.17 -6.58
N GLY A 112 -12.37 -2.84 -5.29
CA GLY A 112 -12.32 -3.82 -4.20
C GLY A 112 -11.07 -4.70 -4.24
N LEU A 113 -9.98 -4.21 -4.86
CA LEU A 113 -8.73 -4.94 -4.97
C LEU A 113 -7.81 -4.59 -3.79
N TYR A 114 -7.45 -5.62 -3.02
CA TYR A 114 -6.53 -5.54 -1.89
C TYR A 114 -5.48 -6.63 -2.05
N ILE A 115 -4.21 -6.25 -2.17
CA ILE A 115 -3.11 -7.18 -2.45
C ILE A 115 -1.89 -6.93 -1.59
N THR A 116 -1.15 -8.00 -1.27
CA THR A 116 0.14 -7.94 -0.59
C THR A 116 1.06 -9.04 -1.11
N ASN A 117 2.37 -8.79 -1.10
CA ASN A 117 3.40 -9.80 -1.35
C ASN A 117 3.92 -10.49 -0.07
N ASP A 118 3.40 -10.14 1.11
CA ASP A 118 3.79 -10.80 2.37
C ASP A 118 3.05 -12.13 2.58
N LYS A 119 3.44 -13.16 1.83
CA LYS A 119 2.83 -14.50 1.87
C LYS A 119 2.85 -15.13 3.26
N LEU A 120 3.91 -14.92 4.01
CA LEU A 120 4.13 -15.53 5.31
C LEU A 120 3.57 -14.72 6.48
N LYS A 121 2.85 -13.64 6.21
CA LYS A 121 2.27 -12.75 7.23
C LYS A 121 3.31 -12.22 8.24
N ARG A 122 4.54 -12.03 7.82
CA ARG A 122 5.63 -11.58 8.70
C ARG A 122 5.41 -10.17 9.24
N LYS A 123 4.76 -9.32 8.45
CA LYS A 123 4.51 -7.90 8.76
C LYS A 123 3.06 -7.48 8.46
N ILE A 124 2.46 -8.03 7.41
CA ILE A 124 1.10 -7.71 6.99
C ILE A 124 0.19 -8.89 7.36
N THR A 125 -0.41 -8.79 8.53
CA THR A 125 -1.30 -9.83 9.09
C THR A 125 -2.73 -9.73 8.57
N ALA A 126 -3.04 -8.70 7.76
CA ALA A 126 -4.37 -8.49 7.22
C ALA A 126 -4.80 -9.60 6.27
N ASP A 127 -5.99 -10.12 6.47
CA ASP A 127 -6.64 -11.11 5.61
C ASP A 127 -7.89 -10.55 4.94
N TYR A 128 -8.48 -9.51 5.55
CA TYR A 128 -9.69 -8.85 5.08
C TYR A 128 -9.55 -7.34 5.14
N ALA A 129 -10.30 -6.65 4.28
CA ALA A 129 -10.41 -5.21 4.24
C ALA A 129 -11.88 -4.78 4.16
N ILE A 130 -12.22 -3.73 4.89
CA ILE A 130 -13.48 -3.00 4.73
C ILE A 130 -13.13 -1.61 4.19
N PRO A 131 -13.61 -1.24 2.99
CA PRO A 131 -13.38 0.09 2.42
C PRO A 131 -13.93 1.18 3.34
N GLY A 132 -13.21 2.29 3.40
CA GLY A 132 -13.73 3.49 4.05
C GLY A 132 -14.91 4.06 3.27
N ARG A 133 -15.94 4.53 3.98
CA ARG A 133 -17.08 5.25 3.37
C ARG A 133 -16.80 6.75 3.30
N CYS A 134 -17.33 7.39 2.26
CA CYS A 134 -17.45 8.84 2.23
C CYS A 134 -18.52 9.32 3.22
N ALA A 135 -18.51 10.62 3.53
CA ALA A 135 -19.49 11.22 4.45
C ALA A 135 -20.94 11.05 3.98
N ASP A 136 -21.17 10.92 2.68
CA ASP A 136 -22.48 10.66 2.04
C ASP A 136 -22.85 9.17 1.99
N GLY A 137 -22.03 8.28 2.57
CA GLY A 137 -22.23 6.84 2.56
C GLY A 137 -21.80 6.14 1.27
N SER A 138 -21.35 6.86 0.24
CA SER A 138 -20.84 6.30 -1.02
C SER A 138 -19.40 5.79 -0.87
N TYR A 139 -19.01 4.86 -1.76
CA TYR A 139 -17.64 4.36 -1.88
C TYR A 139 -16.99 5.03 -3.08
N THR A 140 -16.54 6.27 -2.95
CA THR A 140 -15.90 7.00 -4.05
C THR A 140 -14.41 7.20 -3.84
N SER A 141 -13.67 7.24 -4.95
CA SER A 141 -12.21 7.25 -4.99
C SER A 141 -11.54 8.54 -4.49
N SER A 142 -12.24 9.64 -4.44
CA SER A 142 -11.62 10.96 -4.22
C SER A 142 -11.65 11.45 -2.77
N LEU A 143 -12.50 10.88 -1.92
CA LEU A 143 -12.70 11.29 -0.52
C LEU A 143 -12.70 10.11 0.45
N VAL A 144 -12.18 8.95 0.03
CA VAL A 144 -12.25 7.72 0.81
C VAL A 144 -11.45 7.85 2.10
N ARG A 145 -12.14 7.73 3.23
CA ARG A 145 -11.48 7.33 4.46
C ARG A 145 -10.78 5.99 4.17
N ARG A 146 -9.53 5.86 4.60
CA ARG A 146 -8.72 4.65 4.38
C ARG A 146 -9.50 3.40 4.75
N SER A 147 -9.31 2.35 3.97
CA SER A 147 -9.81 1.03 4.30
C SER A 147 -9.30 0.58 5.67
N THR A 148 -10.12 -0.12 6.41
CA THR A 148 -9.72 -0.77 7.66
C THR A 148 -9.37 -2.22 7.37
N PHE A 149 -8.22 -2.66 7.86
CA PHE A 149 -7.69 -3.99 7.62
C PHE A 149 -7.78 -4.86 8.88
N TYR A 150 -8.17 -6.11 8.69
CA TYR A 150 -8.41 -7.07 9.77
C TYR A 150 -7.68 -8.38 9.49
N SER A 151 -7.13 -9.02 10.54
CA SER A 151 -6.80 -10.43 10.50
C SER A 151 -8.08 -11.26 10.44
N GLU A 152 -7.97 -12.54 10.10
CA GLU A 152 -9.14 -13.45 10.06
C GLU A 152 -9.87 -13.51 11.41
N GLY A 153 -9.11 -13.60 12.52
CA GLY A 153 -9.68 -13.59 13.86
C GLY A 153 -10.44 -12.30 14.17
N ALA A 154 -9.83 -11.14 13.95
CA ALA A 154 -10.46 -9.85 14.21
C ALA A 154 -11.69 -9.60 13.31
N MET A 155 -11.64 -10.05 12.06
CA MET A 155 -12.82 -9.98 11.18
C MET A 155 -13.93 -10.88 11.68
N ARG A 156 -13.61 -12.10 12.10
CA ARG A 156 -14.60 -13.03 12.69
C ARG A 156 -15.26 -12.42 13.93
N GLU A 157 -14.49 -11.86 14.85
CA GLU A 157 -15.02 -11.19 16.05
C GLU A 157 -15.97 -10.05 15.69
N LEU A 158 -15.60 -9.20 14.73
CA LEU A 158 -16.43 -8.12 14.25
C LEU A 158 -17.76 -8.64 13.68
N LEU A 159 -17.73 -9.67 12.84
CA LEU A 159 -18.92 -10.21 12.21
C LEU A 159 -19.78 -10.99 13.20
N VAL A 160 -19.19 -11.71 14.15
CA VAL A 160 -19.91 -12.40 15.22
C VAL A 160 -20.62 -11.41 16.14
N SER A 161 -19.98 -10.30 16.49
CA SER A 161 -20.62 -9.26 17.31
C SER A 161 -21.86 -8.66 16.64
N LYS A 162 -21.88 -8.63 15.29
CA LYS A 162 -23.01 -8.10 14.51
C LYS A 162 -24.08 -9.14 14.20
N TYR A 163 -23.71 -10.38 13.88
CA TYR A 163 -24.59 -11.40 13.31
C TYR A 163 -24.82 -12.62 14.23
N GLY A 164 -24.19 -12.64 15.39
CA GLY A 164 -24.33 -13.71 16.40
C GLY A 164 -23.31 -14.83 16.26
N THR A 165 -23.19 -15.61 17.34
CA THR A 165 -22.26 -16.74 17.45
C THR A 165 -22.77 -17.99 16.71
N GLY A 166 -21.91 -19.00 16.57
CA GLY A 166 -22.28 -20.33 16.04
C GLY A 166 -22.27 -20.45 14.52
N LYS A 167 -21.99 -19.37 13.77
CA LYS A 167 -21.96 -19.37 12.31
C LYS A 167 -20.54 -19.58 11.77
N ALA A 168 -20.43 -20.26 10.63
CA ALA A 168 -19.17 -20.34 9.88
C ALA A 168 -18.78 -18.98 9.29
N MET A 169 -17.48 -18.77 9.02
CA MET A 169 -17.00 -17.51 8.43
C MET A 169 -17.67 -17.17 7.09
N THR A 170 -17.93 -18.19 6.28
CA THR A 170 -18.64 -18.05 4.99
C THR A 170 -20.05 -17.52 5.17
N GLU A 171 -20.79 -18.03 6.14
CA GLU A 171 -22.16 -17.56 6.47
C GLU A 171 -22.15 -16.12 6.97
N LEU A 172 -21.16 -15.76 7.82
CA LEU A 172 -20.99 -14.39 8.32
C LEU A 172 -20.71 -13.40 7.18
N LEU A 173 -19.87 -13.79 6.21
CA LEU A 173 -19.57 -12.97 5.04
C LEU A 173 -20.79 -12.80 4.12
N GLU A 174 -21.61 -13.82 3.94
CA GLU A 174 -22.86 -13.73 3.18
C GLU A 174 -23.89 -12.81 3.87
N LEU A 175 -23.97 -12.83 5.19
CA LEU A 175 -24.79 -11.90 5.95
C LEU A 175 -24.29 -10.46 5.80
N ALA A 176 -22.97 -10.24 5.89
CA ALA A 176 -22.36 -8.94 5.65
C ALA A 176 -22.69 -8.39 4.25
N LYS A 177 -22.62 -9.25 3.24
CA LYS A 177 -22.99 -8.91 1.87
C LYS A 177 -24.46 -8.53 1.72
N LYS A 178 -25.39 -9.26 2.37
CA LYS A 178 -26.82 -8.92 2.38
C LYS A 178 -27.10 -7.56 3.04
N ASP A 179 -26.33 -7.21 4.06
CA ASP A 179 -26.43 -5.92 4.76
C ASP A 179 -25.67 -4.78 4.04
N ASN A 180 -25.20 -5.00 2.81
CA ASN A 180 -24.36 -4.04 2.08
C ASN A 180 -23.10 -3.60 2.86
N LEU A 181 -22.55 -4.48 3.70
CA LEU A 181 -21.24 -4.29 4.32
C LEU A 181 -20.18 -4.95 3.40
N PRO A 182 -19.45 -4.18 2.60
CA PRO A 182 -18.45 -4.75 1.70
C PRO A 182 -17.24 -5.23 2.51
N VAL A 183 -17.00 -6.53 2.48
CA VAL A 183 -15.82 -7.17 3.06
C VAL A 183 -15.05 -7.84 1.92
N TYR A 184 -13.80 -7.43 1.75
CA TYR A 184 -12.93 -7.94 0.69
C TYR A 184 -11.79 -8.77 1.30
N LYS A 185 -11.41 -9.84 0.61
CA LYS A 185 -10.25 -10.64 0.98
C LYS A 185 -8.97 -10.00 0.47
N VAL A 186 -7.94 -9.91 1.31
CA VAL A 186 -6.60 -9.47 0.89
C VAL A 186 -5.93 -10.62 0.15
N LYS A 187 -5.62 -10.42 -1.12
CA LYS A 187 -4.94 -11.40 -1.97
C LYS A 187 -3.43 -11.36 -1.72
N ARG A 188 -2.81 -12.52 -1.54
CA ARG A 188 -1.36 -12.65 -1.43
C ARG A 188 -0.80 -13.07 -2.77
N VAL A 189 0.05 -12.21 -3.32
CA VAL A 189 0.66 -12.38 -4.65
C VAL A 189 2.15 -12.69 -4.56
N ASP A 190 2.72 -13.18 -5.66
CA ASP A 190 4.16 -13.42 -5.82
C ASP A 190 4.95 -12.14 -5.96
#